data_ca85d0606b166d52bb4baa06d05b934f
#
_entry.id   ca85d0606b166d52bb4baa06d05b934f
#
_cell.length_a   1.000
_cell.length_b   1.000
_cell.length_c   1.000
_cell.angle_alpha   90.00
_cell.angle_beta   90.00
_cell.angle_gamma   90.00
#
_symmetry.space_group_name_H-M   'P 1'
#
loop_
_entity.id
_entity.type
_entity.pdbx_description
1 polymer ?
#
loop_
_entity_poly.entity_id
_entity_poly.type
_entity_poly.pdbx_seq_one_letter_code
_entity_poly.pdbx_strand_id
1 'polypeptide(L)'
;LVGAGTALLAASIALVQNDIKKVLAYSTVSQLGYMFLGVGVGAFSAGFFHVLTHAFFKACLFLAAGSVIYAMHKRIHDTDASQDMRNMGGMKKYMPHTFAAFAMAWVAIIGVPGTSGFFSKDEILFKAYTSSVAFPIPDGKLIDPRSGKVALELWGWPSWGPTVLYAMGVLGAMMTAFYMSRLVFGIFWGDFKGWKIVKGWKEPEHDEHHGHHDDHHAGPVEGPKPQESPWQITVPILILGALSIVAGFLNAHPLHIAPLDHFLEPVFKFANGAKDVVAAGSKGAGVVEHPGAHGLMWPLMAPGLLALVAGAGGAFWVYLQQAGGPAKALPEKLPGLHALVYDKWRVDEFYEETIIGAVDSLAEFAVVFDRIVVDGIVARVTAFVVAATGTGLRRLQTGHVQAYAAVMVVGVGRLGWFFVAPHATTTVKPDEATGSYQITAAPGLGYQYRWDSDGDGKPDSDQFGAEASLSVSLERGQQKKVGLEVKNAFERVSKKQVTLFRPKVDASKEGPGVIQIEQGPDGQLRGVMPGQNKPLELRRPPAPPPGPGGPPPGLRMAPPPP
;
A
#
# COMPACT_ATOMS: atom_id res chain seq x y z
N LEU A 1 2.81 -8.90 -15.25
CA LEU A 1 3.55 -8.01 -16.13
C LEU A 1 4.38 -6.99 -15.37
N VAL A 2 3.78 -6.20 -14.47
CA VAL A 2 4.50 -5.17 -13.71
C VAL A 2 5.72 -5.77 -13.02
N GLY A 3 5.57 -6.90 -12.29
CA GLY A 3 6.69 -7.55 -11.61
C GLY A 3 7.81 -7.98 -12.56
N ALA A 4 7.46 -8.62 -13.69
CA ALA A 4 8.45 -9.04 -14.68
C ALA A 4 9.14 -7.84 -15.36
N GLY A 5 8.37 -6.80 -15.70
CA GLY A 5 8.92 -5.54 -16.23
C GLY A 5 9.87 -4.86 -15.27
N THR A 6 9.50 -4.76 -13.98
CA THR A 6 10.34 -4.21 -12.91
C THR A 6 11.63 -5.02 -12.76
N ALA A 7 11.54 -6.36 -12.80
CA ALA A 7 12.73 -7.21 -12.70
C ALA A 7 13.74 -6.93 -13.81
N LEU A 8 13.29 -6.79 -15.06
CA LEU A 8 14.14 -6.50 -16.21
C LEU A 8 14.68 -5.07 -16.18
N LEU A 9 13.83 -4.08 -15.93
CA LEU A 9 14.22 -2.67 -15.90
C LEU A 9 15.30 -2.44 -14.82
N ALA A 10 15.07 -2.90 -13.59
CA ALA A 10 16.04 -2.75 -12.52
C ALA A 10 17.33 -3.53 -12.79
N ALA A 11 17.25 -4.75 -13.37
CA ALA A 11 18.43 -5.50 -13.76
C ALA A 11 19.24 -4.77 -14.83
N SER A 12 18.60 -4.12 -15.82
CA SER A 12 19.29 -3.35 -16.85
C SER A 12 20.07 -2.18 -16.26
N ILE A 13 19.51 -1.46 -15.29
CA ILE A 13 20.19 -0.39 -14.56
C ILE A 13 21.40 -0.94 -13.80
N ALA A 14 21.23 -2.06 -13.08
CA ALA A 14 22.31 -2.69 -12.32
C ALA A 14 23.50 -3.11 -13.20
N LEU A 15 23.26 -3.42 -14.48
CA LEU A 15 24.33 -3.78 -15.44
C LEU A 15 25.34 -2.65 -15.67
N VAL A 16 24.95 -1.39 -15.60
CA VAL A 16 25.79 -0.25 -15.96
C VAL A 16 26.25 0.58 -14.76
N GLN A 17 25.60 0.46 -13.60
CA GLN A 17 25.98 1.19 -12.40
C GLN A 17 27.38 0.76 -11.89
N ASN A 18 28.18 1.73 -11.42
CA ASN A 18 29.53 1.48 -10.90
C ASN A 18 29.62 1.59 -9.37
N ASP A 19 28.65 2.22 -8.74
CA ASP A 19 28.50 2.32 -7.29
C ASP A 19 27.98 0.99 -6.72
N ILE A 20 28.72 0.41 -5.75
CA ILE A 20 28.37 -0.87 -5.12
C ILE A 20 26.98 -0.84 -4.48
N LYS A 21 26.60 0.28 -3.81
CA LYS A 21 25.28 0.42 -3.19
C LYS A 21 24.19 0.49 -4.25
N LYS A 22 24.39 1.28 -5.33
CA LYS A 22 23.44 1.40 -6.44
C LYS A 22 23.21 0.06 -7.13
N VAL A 23 24.28 -0.70 -7.43
CA VAL A 23 24.15 -2.05 -8.00
C VAL A 23 23.30 -2.95 -7.08
N LEU A 24 23.60 -2.97 -5.79
CA LEU A 24 22.84 -3.78 -4.82
C LEU A 24 21.40 -3.29 -4.65
N ALA A 25 21.14 -1.98 -4.68
CA ALA A 25 19.81 -1.41 -4.60
C ALA A 25 18.95 -1.82 -5.79
N TYR A 26 19.44 -1.62 -7.02
CA TYR A 26 18.71 -2.04 -8.22
C TYR A 26 18.59 -3.57 -8.34
N SER A 27 19.58 -4.30 -7.82
CA SER A 27 19.42 -5.73 -7.62
C SER A 27 18.28 -6.08 -6.67
N THR A 28 18.05 -5.28 -5.61
CA THR A 28 16.90 -5.48 -4.71
C THR A 28 15.59 -5.22 -5.44
N VAL A 29 15.48 -4.11 -6.16
CA VAL A 29 14.29 -3.78 -6.97
C VAL A 29 13.99 -4.88 -7.98
N SER A 30 15.04 -5.43 -8.64
CA SER A 30 14.89 -6.57 -9.56
C SER A 30 14.32 -7.80 -8.86
N GLN A 31 14.81 -8.16 -7.67
CA GLN A 31 14.29 -9.32 -6.92
C GLN A 31 12.86 -9.09 -6.40
N LEU A 32 12.51 -7.85 -5.98
CA LEU A 32 11.12 -7.50 -5.68
C LEU A 32 10.23 -7.74 -6.90
N GLY A 33 10.72 -7.42 -8.10
CA GLY A 33 10.03 -7.75 -9.35
C GLY A 33 9.67 -9.23 -9.47
N TYR A 34 10.57 -10.16 -9.08
CA TYR A 34 10.27 -11.60 -9.03
C TYR A 34 9.23 -11.95 -7.97
N MET A 35 9.27 -11.31 -6.81
CA MET A 35 8.25 -11.53 -5.76
C MET A 35 6.87 -11.11 -6.26
N PHE A 36 6.78 -9.93 -6.90
CA PHE A 36 5.54 -9.46 -7.53
C PHE A 36 5.10 -10.37 -8.69
N LEU A 37 6.04 -10.91 -9.46
CA LEU A 37 5.73 -11.90 -10.49
C LEU A 37 5.10 -13.15 -9.86
N GLY A 38 5.72 -13.71 -8.79
CA GLY A 38 5.20 -14.88 -8.08
C GLY A 38 3.79 -14.66 -7.53
N VAL A 39 3.59 -13.54 -6.82
CA VAL A 39 2.26 -13.17 -6.30
C VAL A 39 1.26 -12.94 -7.44
N GLY A 40 1.69 -12.26 -8.50
CA GLY A 40 0.84 -11.93 -9.65
C GLY A 40 0.37 -13.14 -10.46
N VAL A 41 1.09 -14.27 -10.41
CA VAL A 41 0.66 -15.54 -11.00
C VAL A 41 -0.02 -16.48 -9.99
N GLY A 42 -0.34 -15.98 -8.78
CA GLY A 42 -1.02 -16.74 -7.73
C GLY A 42 -0.12 -17.71 -6.94
N ALA A 43 1.18 -17.68 -7.15
CA ALA A 43 2.17 -18.47 -6.41
C ALA A 43 2.60 -17.75 -5.13
N PHE A 44 1.67 -17.55 -4.19
CA PHE A 44 1.88 -16.73 -2.99
C PHE A 44 2.98 -17.30 -2.09
N SER A 45 3.01 -18.62 -1.86
CA SER A 45 4.04 -19.25 -1.04
C SER A 45 5.42 -19.15 -1.68
N ALA A 46 5.54 -19.32 -3.00
CA ALA A 46 6.79 -19.14 -3.72
C ALA A 46 7.28 -17.69 -3.65
N GLY A 47 6.37 -16.72 -3.82
CA GLY A 47 6.68 -15.31 -3.64
C GLY A 47 7.18 -15.00 -2.23
N PHE A 48 6.50 -15.49 -1.19
CA PHE A 48 6.91 -15.33 0.20
C PHE A 48 8.23 -16.04 0.53
N PHE A 49 8.40 -17.25 0.02
CA PHE A 49 9.66 -17.99 0.16
C PHE A 49 10.84 -17.20 -0.43
N HIS A 50 10.62 -16.56 -1.58
CA HIS A 50 11.66 -15.72 -2.16
C HIS A 50 11.93 -14.47 -1.31
N VAL A 51 10.91 -13.86 -0.66
CA VAL A 51 11.11 -12.78 0.33
C VAL A 51 12.03 -13.25 1.46
N LEU A 52 11.76 -14.43 2.02
CA LEU A 52 12.52 -14.97 3.15
C LEU A 52 14.00 -15.23 2.77
N THR A 53 14.23 -15.93 1.65
CA THR A 53 15.59 -16.22 1.18
C THR A 53 16.33 -14.96 0.77
N HIS A 54 15.62 -14.03 0.12
CA HIS A 54 16.12 -12.72 -0.26
C HIS A 54 16.59 -11.90 0.94
N ALA A 55 15.87 -11.94 2.05
CA ALA A 55 16.25 -11.21 3.26
C ALA A 55 17.65 -11.63 3.73
N PHE A 56 17.97 -12.92 3.74
CA PHE A 56 19.29 -13.41 4.17
C PHE A 56 20.41 -12.97 3.22
N PHE A 57 20.29 -13.27 1.93
CA PHE A 57 21.40 -12.94 1.03
C PHE A 57 21.52 -11.42 0.77
N LYS A 58 20.43 -10.65 0.84
CA LYS A 58 20.52 -9.20 0.70
C LYS A 58 21.10 -8.51 1.92
N ALA A 59 20.66 -8.90 3.11
CA ALA A 59 21.27 -8.38 4.34
C ALA A 59 22.77 -8.70 4.36
N CYS A 60 23.17 -9.92 3.98
CA CYS A 60 24.59 -10.30 3.86
C CYS A 60 25.32 -9.40 2.86
N LEU A 61 24.79 -9.24 1.64
CA LEU A 61 25.44 -8.44 0.58
C LEU A 61 25.59 -6.97 0.97
N PHE A 62 24.55 -6.35 1.54
CA PHE A 62 24.61 -4.95 1.95
C PHE A 62 25.57 -4.72 3.12
N LEU A 63 25.53 -5.57 4.14
CA LEU A 63 26.43 -5.46 5.27
C LEU A 63 27.88 -5.75 4.88
N ALA A 64 28.12 -6.75 4.02
CA ALA A 64 29.45 -7.05 3.50
C ALA A 64 29.95 -5.92 2.57
N ALA A 65 29.09 -5.34 1.74
CA ALA A 65 29.41 -4.14 0.97
C ALA A 65 29.75 -2.95 1.87
N GLY A 66 29.01 -2.76 2.96
CA GLY A 66 29.31 -1.77 3.98
C GLY A 66 30.70 -1.96 4.60
N SER A 67 31.08 -3.22 4.88
CA SER A 67 32.43 -3.58 5.35
C SER A 67 33.50 -3.19 4.34
N VAL A 68 33.30 -3.47 3.04
CA VAL A 68 34.23 -3.08 1.96
C VAL A 68 34.33 -1.57 1.84
N ILE A 69 33.21 -0.86 1.82
CA ILE A 69 33.17 0.61 1.72
C ILE A 69 33.87 1.25 2.92
N TYR A 70 33.65 0.72 4.13
CA TYR A 70 34.32 1.20 5.33
C TYR A 70 35.86 1.07 5.23
N ALA A 71 36.33 -0.08 4.74
CA ALA A 71 37.77 -0.29 4.52
C ALA A 71 38.33 0.65 3.45
N MET A 72 37.59 0.93 2.38
CA MET A 72 37.92 1.88 1.33
C MET A 72 37.91 3.32 1.84
N HIS A 73 36.89 3.69 2.63
CA HIS A 73 36.72 5.06 3.15
C HIS A 73 37.86 5.47 4.11
N LYS A 74 38.36 4.53 4.91
CA LYS A 74 39.53 4.78 5.76
C LYS A 74 40.75 5.21 4.96
N ARG A 75 40.84 4.84 3.69
CA ARG A 75 41.93 5.19 2.82
C ARG A 75 41.65 6.43 1.97
N ILE A 76 40.49 6.46 1.34
CA ILE A 76 40.17 7.46 0.30
C ILE A 76 39.60 8.76 0.92
N HIS A 77 38.90 8.65 2.07
CA HIS A 77 38.18 9.76 2.74
C HIS A 77 37.19 10.52 1.86
N ASP A 78 36.82 9.94 0.72
CA ASP A 78 35.80 10.43 -0.19
C ASP A 78 34.69 9.41 -0.28
N THR A 79 33.45 9.86 -0.12
CA THR A 79 32.29 8.96 -0.04
C THR A 79 32.00 8.31 -1.38
N ASP A 80 32.00 9.07 -2.46
CA ASP A 80 31.64 8.57 -3.79
C ASP A 80 32.75 7.67 -4.34
N ALA A 81 34.01 8.08 -4.22
CA ALA A 81 35.14 7.30 -4.65
C ALA A 81 35.30 5.98 -3.87
N SER A 82 34.95 5.96 -2.58
CA SER A 82 34.98 4.75 -1.73
C SER A 82 33.89 3.73 -2.05
N GLN A 83 32.83 4.14 -2.74
CA GLN A 83 31.73 3.29 -3.16
C GLN A 83 31.89 2.80 -4.61
N ASP A 84 32.76 3.43 -5.40
CA ASP A 84 32.97 3.07 -6.79
C ASP A 84 33.83 1.80 -6.90
N MET A 85 33.22 0.71 -7.42
CA MET A 85 33.88 -0.58 -7.58
C MET A 85 35.08 -0.51 -8.56
N ARG A 86 35.18 0.52 -9.41
CA ARG A 86 36.31 0.72 -10.32
C ARG A 86 37.61 1.08 -9.57
N ASN A 87 37.47 1.62 -8.35
CA ASN A 87 38.57 1.97 -7.46
C ASN A 87 38.98 0.82 -6.53
N MET A 88 38.25 -0.30 -6.56
CA MET A 88 38.50 -1.49 -5.77
C MET A 88 39.37 -2.48 -6.54
N GLY A 89 39.34 -3.72 -6.23
CA GLY A 89 40.06 -4.82 -6.84
C GLY A 89 40.90 -5.56 -5.80
N GLY A 90 41.08 -6.85 -5.96
CA GLY A 90 41.92 -7.67 -5.09
C GLY A 90 41.56 -7.70 -3.61
N MET A 91 40.38 -7.20 -3.22
CA MET A 91 39.97 -7.07 -1.81
C MET A 91 39.94 -8.39 -1.06
N LYS A 92 39.82 -9.53 -1.75
CA LYS A 92 39.88 -10.86 -1.11
C LYS A 92 41.15 -11.15 -0.34
N LYS A 93 42.26 -10.49 -0.69
CA LYS A 93 43.56 -10.63 0.01
C LYS A 93 43.54 -9.92 1.36
N TYR A 94 42.78 -8.85 1.47
CA TYR A 94 42.73 -7.97 2.63
C TYR A 94 41.56 -8.26 3.55
N MET A 95 40.46 -8.79 2.96
CA MET A 95 39.16 -9.01 3.65
C MET A 95 38.61 -10.41 3.34
N PRO A 96 39.30 -11.49 3.78
CA PRO A 96 38.93 -12.86 3.42
C PRO A 96 37.58 -13.29 4.03
N HIS A 97 37.25 -12.86 5.24
CA HIS A 97 35.95 -13.22 5.87
C HIS A 97 34.77 -12.49 5.21
N THR A 98 34.96 -11.19 4.95
CA THR A 98 33.97 -10.40 4.18
C THR A 98 33.78 -10.98 2.78
N PHE A 99 34.88 -11.40 2.11
CA PHE A 99 34.78 -12.07 0.81
C PHE A 99 34.02 -13.40 0.89
N ALA A 100 34.30 -14.23 1.89
CA ALA A 100 33.61 -15.51 2.06
C ALA A 100 32.10 -15.32 2.24
N ALA A 101 31.69 -14.38 3.09
CA ALA A 101 30.27 -14.04 3.28
C ALA A 101 29.63 -13.49 1.99
N PHE A 102 30.33 -12.56 1.32
CA PHE A 102 29.85 -12.00 0.06
C PHE A 102 29.71 -13.08 -1.04
N ALA A 103 30.66 -14.00 -1.11
CA ALA A 103 30.64 -15.11 -2.07
C ALA A 103 29.48 -16.07 -1.82
N MET A 104 29.19 -16.42 -0.56
CA MET A 104 28.03 -17.24 -0.21
C MET A 104 26.72 -16.57 -0.65
N ALA A 105 26.55 -15.29 -0.38
CA ALA A 105 25.37 -14.56 -0.80
C ALA A 105 25.31 -14.32 -2.33
N TRP A 106 26.47 -14.15 -2.98
CA TRP A 106 26.58 -14.06 -4.44
C TRP A 106 26.10 -15.33 -5.12
N VAL A 107 26.61 -16.50 -4.74
CA VAL A 107 26.18 -17.78 -5.34
C VAL A 107 24.68 -18.04 -5.07
N ALA A 108 24.19 -17.59 -3.92
CA ALA A 108 22.76 -17.69 -3.61
C ALA A 108 21.90 -16.83 -4.55
N ILE A 109 22.20 -15.53 -4.69
CA ILE A 109 21.37 -14.61 -5.49
C ILE A 109 21.39 -14.93 -6.99
N ILE A 110 22.53 -15.40 -7.53
CA ILE A 110 22.60 -15.81 -8.94
C ILE A 110 21.91 -17.14 -9.21
N GLY A 111 21.55 -17.91 -8.16
CA GLY A 111 20.80 -19.15 -8.28
C GLY A 111 21.65 -20.38 -8.61
N VAL A 112 22.83 -20.51 -7.97
CA VAL A 112 23.64 -21.73 -8.11
C VAL A 112 22.87 -22.91 -7.51
N PRO A 113 22.79 -24.08 -8.19
CA PRO A 113 22.10 -25.25 -7.67
C PRO A 113 22.48 -25.59 -6.24
N GLY A 114 21.48 -25.86 -5.40
CA GLY A 114 21.64 -26.14 -3.98
C GLY A 114 21.67 -24.93 -3.07
N THR A 115 21.57 -23.71 -3.59
CA THR A 115 21.47 -22.48 -2.79
C THR A 115 20.03 -21.98 -2.68
N SER A 116 19.78 -21.06 -1.75
CA SER A 116 18.44 -20.58 -1.47
C SER A 116 17.77 -19.86 -2.66
N GLY A 117 18.55 -19.09 -3.42
CA GLY A 117 18.03 -18.39 -4.59
C GLY A 117 17.69 -19.31 -5.76
N PHE A 118 18.36 -20.45 -5.88
CA PHE A 118 18.01 -21.49 -6.84
C PHE A 118 16.60 -22.04 -6.56
N PHE A 119 16.35 -22.50 -5.33
CA PHE A 119 15.05 -23.08 -5.00
C PHE A 119 13.92 -22.04 -5.10
N SER A 120 14.12 -20.84 -4.57
CA SER A 120 13.05 -19.85 -4.49
C SER A 120 12.76 -19.15 -5.82
N LYS A 121 13.78 -18.82 -6.62
CA LYS A 121 13.61 -18.12 -7.90
C LYS A 121 13.07 -19.06 -8.97
N ASP A 122 13.64 -20.28 -9.06
CA ASP A 122 13.22 -21.26 -10.07
C ASP A 122 11.79 -21.74 -9.80
N GLU A 123 11.35 -21.78 -8.53
CA GLU A 123 9.95 -22.03 -8.19
C GLU A 123 9.01 -20.95 -8.74
N ILE A 124 9.38 -19.66 -8.59
CA ILE A 124 8.59 -18.57 -9.17
C ILE A 124 8.52 -18.71 -10.71
N LEU A 125 9.66 -19.00 -11.36
CA LEU A 125 9.70 -19.18 -12.81
C LEU A 125 8.86 -20.38 -13.26
N PHE A 126 8.98 -21.51 -12.55
CA PHE A 126 8.17 -22.68 -12.80
C PHE A 126 6.68 -22.37 -12.68
N LYS A 127 6.27 -21.71 -11.60
CA LYS A 127 4.88 -21.30 -11.37
C LYS A 127 4.41 -20.26 -12.41
N ALA A 128 5.26 -19.33 -12.84
CA ALA A 128 4.93 -18.37 -13.89
C ALA A 128 4.61 -19.04 -15.22
N TYR A 129 5.29 -20.16 -15.54
CA TYR A 129 5.03 -20.94 -16.77
C TYR A 129 3.81 -21.84 -16.63
N THR A 130 3.67 -22.52 -15.48
CA THR A 130 2.66 -23.58 -15.28
C THR A 130 1.36 -23.06 -14.67
N SER A 131 1.34 -21.84 -14.12
CA SER A 131 0.17 -21.29 -13.44
C SER A 131 -0.93 -20.97 -14.44
N SER A 132 -2.06 -21.64 -14.29
CA SER A 132 -3.29 -21.37 -15.03
C SER A 132 -4.07 -20.16 -14.48
N VAL A 133 -3.67 -19.60 -13.32
CA VAL A 133 -4.25 -18.32 -12.81
C VAL A 133 -3.97 -17.18 -13.77
N ALA A 134 -2.89 -17.30 -14.51
CA ALA A 134 -2.66 -16.37 -15.56
C ALA A 134 -3.80 -16.39 -16.59
N PHE A 135 -4.74 -17.49 -16.69
CA PHE A 135 -5.51 -17.51 -17.89
C PHE A 135 -6.14 -18.86 -18.21
N PRO A 136 -7.21 -18.88 -18.85
CA PRO A 136 -8.26 -17.88 -19.06
C PRO A 136 -9.47 -18.22 -18.20
N ILE A 137 -10.08 -17.20 -17.66
CA ILE A 137 -11.51 -17.32 -17.34
C ILE A 137 -12.17 -17.52 -18.71
N PRO A 138 -12.80 -18.67 -19.01
CA PRO A 138 -13.55 -18.81 -20.24
C PRO A 138 -14.52 -17.64 -20.33
N ASP A 139 -14.50 -16.89 -21.42
CA ASP A 139 -15.29 -15.69 -21.66
C ASP A 139 -14.86 -14.40 -20.91
N GLY A 140 -13.73 -14.37 -20.20
CA GLY A 140 -13.22 -13.16 -19.55
C GLY A 140 -14.11 -12.55 -18.44
N LYS A 141 -15.06 -13.33 -17.89
CA LYS A 141 -16.06 -12.84 -16.94
C LYS A 141 -15.88 -13.48 -15.56
N LEU A 142 -15.54 -12.65 -14.60
CA LEU A 142 -15.58 -13.06 -13.19
C LEU A 142 -17.03 -12.94 -12.70
N ILE A 143 -17.64 -14.06 -12.35
CA ILE A 143 -19.02 -14.11 -11.85
C ILE A 143 -18.96 -14.06 -10.32
N ASP A 144 -19.67 -13.10 -9.72
CA ASP A 144 -19.86 -13.06 -8.27
C ASP A 144 -20.70 -14.29 -7.84
N PRO A 145 -20.15 -15.18 -7.02
CA PRO A 145 -20.83 -16.41 -6.62
C PRO A 145 -22.08 -16.17 -5.77
N ARG A 146 -22.27 -14.97 -5.20
CA ARG A 146 -23.44 -14.62 -4.39
C ARG A 146 -24.59 -14.07 -5.23
N SER A 147 -24.29 -13.35 -6.27
CA SER A 147 -25.30 -12.67 -7.09
C SER A 147 -25.50 -13.32 -8.46
N GLY A 148 -24.64 -14.22 -8.91
CA GLY A 148 -24.64 -14.79 -10.25
C GLY A 148 -24.40 -13.76 -11.37
N LYS A 149 -24.03 -12.53 -11.01
CA LYS A 149 -23.79 -11.44 -11.96
C LYS A 149 -22.30 -11.33 -12.28
N VAL A 150 -21.99 -10.83 -13.48
CA VAL A 150 -20.63 -10.51 -13.88
C VAL A 150 -20.08 -9.42 -12.97
N ALA A 151 -19.14 -9.77 -12.09
CA ALA A 151 -18.50 -8.84 -11.16
C ALA A 151 -17.38 -8.05 -11.85
N LEU A 152 -16.67 -8.68 -12.80
CA LEU A 152 -15.56 -8.07 -13.55
C LEU A 152 -15.41 -8.75 -14.90
N GLU A 153 -15.33 -8.00 -15.98
CA GLU A 153 -14.84 -8.48 -17.27
C GLU A 153 -13.32 -8.27 -17.31
N LEU A 154 -12.57 -9.38 -17.25
CA LEU A 154 -11.12 -9.36 -17.38
C LEU A 154 -10.78 -9.66 -18.83
N TRP A 155 -9.92 -8.82 -19.41
CA TRP A 155 -9.30 -9.15 -20.69
C TRP A 155 -8.53 -10.45 -20.54
N GLY A 156 -8.96 -11.48 -21.29
CA GLY A 156 -8.27 -12.76 -21.32
C GLY A 156 -6.83 -12.57 -21.84
N TRP A 157 -5.86 -13.10 -21.09
CA TRP A 157 -4.49 -13.11 -21.58
C TRP A 157 -4.36 -14.11 -22.73
N PRO A 158 -3.56 -13.78 -23.74
CA PRO A 158 -3.29 -14.70 -24.80
C PRO A 158 -2.53 -15.93 -24.27
N SER A 159 -2.70 -17.07 -24.90
CA SER A 159 -2.08 -18.36 -24.53
C SER A 159 -0.54 -18.32 -24.42
N TRP A 160 0.09 -17.36 -25.09
CA TRP A 160 1.54 -17.12 -25.02
C TRP A 160 1.99 -16.34 -23.76
N GLY A 161 1.06 -15.78 -22.99
CA GLY A 161 1.35 -14.94 -21.83
C GLY A 161 2.27 -15.58 -20.79
N PRO A 162 2.00 -16.81 -20.31
CA PRO A 162 2.88 -17.52 -19.37
C PRO A 162 4.31 -17.70 -19.90
N THR A 163 4.43 -18.04 -21.19
CA THR A 163 5.74 -18.21 -21.84
C THR A 163 6.53 -16.92 -21.87
N VAL A 164 5.88 -15.78 -22.13
CA VAL A 164 6.53 -14.46 -22.11
C VAL A 164 6.96 -14.08 -20.70
N LEU A 165 6.11 -14.29 -19.67
CA LEU A 165 6.48 -14.02 -18.28
C LEU A 165 7.67 -14.86 -17.85
N TYR A 166 7.68 -16.14 -18.20
CA TYR A 166 8.79 -17.04 -17.96
C TYR A 166 10.07 -16.56 -18.66
N ALA A 167 9.99 -16.24 -19.96
CA ALA A 167 11.13 -15.77 -20.74
C ALA A 167 11.70 -14.45 -20.17
N MET A 168 10.84 -13.50 -19.78
CA MET A 168 11.24 -12.27 -19.10
C MET A 168 11.96 -12.58 -17.77
N GLY A 169 11.44 -13.53 -17.00
CA GLY A 169 12.07 -13.95 -15.76
C GLY A 169 13.44 -14.61 -15.98
N VAL A 170 13.56 -15.51 -16.96
CA VAL A 170 14.84 -16.15 -17.32
C VAL A 170 15.87 -15.13 -17.79
N LEU A 171 15.45 -14.15 -18.62
CA LEU A 171 16.32 -13.07 -19.05
C LEU A 171 16.79 -12.21 -17.86
N GLY A 172 15.89 -11.87 -16.94
CA GLY A 172 16.23 -11.16 -15.72
C GLY A 172 17.19 -11.95 -14.82
N ALA A 173 17.06 -13.30 -14.76
CA ALA A 173 18.00 -14.16 -14.03
C ALA A 173 19.39 -14.14 -14.67
N MET A 174 19.49 -14.19 -16.00
CA MET A 174 20.76 -14.05 -16.74
C MET A 174 21.43 -12.71 -16.44
N MET A 175 20.66 -11.61 -16.50
CA MET A 175 21.16 -10.28 -16.17
C MET A 175 21.61 -10.20 -14.70
N THR A 176 20.87 -10.83 -13.77
CA THR A 176 21.24 -10.93 -12.36
C THR A 176 22.59 -11.63 -12.19
N ALA A 177 22.76 -12.77 -12.84
CA ALA A 177 24.01 -13.52 -12.81
C ALA A 177 25.19 -12.69 -13.37
N PHE A 178 24.94 -11.94 -14.44
CA PHE A 178 25.97 -11.09 -15.04
C PHE A 178 26.37 -9.93 -14.12
N TYR A 179 25.41 -9.07 -13.68
CA TYR A 179 25.80 -7.87 -12.93
C TYR A 179 26.32 -8.19 -11.52
N MET A 180 25.81 -9.24 -10.88
CA MET A 180 26.33 -9.66 -9.58
C MET A 180 27.74 -10.24 -9.70
N SER A 181 28.02 -11.03 -10.74
CA SER A 181 29.38 -11.53 -11.01
C SER A 181 30.34 -10.39 -11.37
N ARG A 182 29.89 -9.43 -12.21
CA ARG A 182 30.64 -8.20 -12.49
C ARG A 182 31.03 -7.47 -11.21
N LEU A 183 30.08 -7.30 -10.29
CA LEU A 183 30.30 -6.62 -9.01
C LEU A 183 31.37 -7.36 -8.19
N VAL A 184 31.21 -8.68 -8.04
CA VAL A 184 32.13 -9.52 -7.25
C VAL A 184 33.53 -9.51 -7.87
N PHE A 185 33.65 -9.67 -9.19
CA PHE A 185 34.94 -9.62 -9.87
C PHE A 185 35.62 -8.26 -9.77
N GLY A 186 34.85 -7.17 -9.89
CA GLY A 186 35.36 -5.81 -9.77
C GLY A 186 35.91 -5.48 -8.38
N ILE A 187 35.32 -6.03 -7.32
CA ILE A 187 35.71 -5.78 -5.94
C ILE A 187 36.83 -6.70 -5.50
N PHE A 188 36.69 -8.00 -5.73
CA PHE A 188 37.53 -9.00 -5.06
C PHE A 188 38.65 -9.57 -5.92
N TRP A 189 38.62 -9.42 -7.25
CA TRP A 189 39.64 -9.90 -8.17
C TRP A 189 40.48 -8.77 -8.74
N GLY A 190 41.61 -9.15 -9.35
CA GLY A 190 42.58 -8.22 -9.91
C GLY A 190 43.46 -7.55 -8.86
N ASP A 191 44.07 -6.44 -9.24
CA ASP A 191 44.95 -5.64 -8.36
C ASP A 191 44.16 -4.54 -7.67
N PHE A 192 44.53 -4.23 -6.43
CA PHE A 192 43.93 -3.16 -5.68
C PHE A 192 44.28 -1.80 -6.31
N LYS A 193 43.23 -1.02 -6.66
CA LYS A 193 43.38 0.25 -7.38
C LYS A 193 43.29 1.48 -6.48
N GLY A 194 42.78 1.32 -5.26
CA GLY A 194 42.59 2.40 -4.29
C GLY A 194 43.90 3.11 -3.86
N TRP A 195 45.06 2.61 -4.26
CA TRP A 195 46.34 3.29 -4.04
C TRP A 195 46.46 4.62 -4.77
N LYS A 196 45.78 4.77 -5.91
CA LYS A 196 45.87 5.94 -6.79
C LYS A 196 44.99 7.11 -6.36
N ILE A 197 44.11 6.92 -5.38
CA ILE A 197 43.10 7.92 -4.98
C ILE A 197 43.37 8.32 -3.54
N VAL A 198 44.08 9.42 -3.36
CA VAL A 198 44.30 10.05 -2.06
C VAL A 198 43.66 11.44 -2.10
N LYS A 199 42.79 11.77 -1.10
CA LYS A 199 42.22 13.09 -0.99
C LYS A 199 43.29 14.14 -0.84
N GLY A 200 43.36 15.08 -1.76
CA GLY A 200 44.44 16.10 -1.79
C GLY A 200 45.59 15.80 -2.73
N TRP A 201 45.62 14.62 -3.37
CA TRP A 201 46.57 14.39 -4.45
C TRP A 201 46.10 15.20 -5.67
N LYS A 202 46.86 16.27 -6.01
CA LYS A 202 46.76 16.92 -7.30
C LYS A 202 47.70 16.19 -8.23
N GLU A 203 47.21 15.81 -9.41
CA GLU A 203 48.07 15.38 -10.50
C GLU A 203 49.18 16.44 -10.66
N PRO A 204 50.46 16.08 -10.67
CA PRO A 204 51.50 17.06 -10.92
C PRO A 204 51.16 17.78 -12.22
N GLU A 205 50.92 19.09 -12.17
CA GLU A 205 50.86 19.93 -13.36
C GLU A 205 52.13 19.62 -14.16
N HIS A 206 51.95 19.20 -15.40
CA HIS A 206 53.06 19.08 -16.32
C HIS A 206 53.63 20.48 -16.56
N ASP A 207 54.52 20.95 -15.68
CA ASP A 207 55.34 22.09 -15.96
C ASP A 207 56.32 21.69 -17.07
N GLU A 208 56.07 22.18 -18.28
CA GLU A 208 56.99 22.16 -19.42
C GLU A 208 58.17 23.10 -19.15
N HIS A 209 58.92 22.92 -18.08
CA HIS A 209 60.19 23.62 -17.92
C HIS A 209 61.30 22.65 -17.53
N HIS A 210 62.23 22.52 -18.48
CA HIS A 210 63.49 21.87 -18.39
C HIS A 210 64.26 22.26 -17.10
N GLY A 211 64.57 21.27 -16.31
CA GLY A 211 65.49 21.40 -15.19
C GLY A 211 65.78 20.03 -14.60
N HIS A 212 67.03 19.57 -14.80
CA HIS A 212 67.62 18.42 -14.15
C HIS A 212 67.28 18.45 -12.66
N HIS A 213 66.54 17.44 -12.18
CA HIS A 213 66.76 16.93 -10.82
C HIS A 213 66.17 15.52 -10.67
N ASP A 214 67.00 14.69 -10.11
CA ASP A 214 66.84 13.33 -9.60
C ASP A 214 65.42 12.75 -9.58
N ASP A 215 65.23 11.70 -10.39
CA ASP A 215 64.08 10.80 -10.41
C ASP A 215 63.93 10.04 -9.09
N HIS A 216 63.44 10.72 -8.05
CA HIS A 216 62.71 10.04 -7.02
C HIS A 216 61.31 9.83 -7.55
N HIS A 217 61.09 8.72 -8.26
CA HIS A 217 59.75 8.15 -8.44
C HIS A 217 59.15 8.01 -7.04
N ALA A 218 58.37 8.98 -6.63
CA ALA A 218 57.48 8.84 -5.50
C ALA A 218 56.52 7.71 -5.87
N GLY A 219 56.86 6.51 -5.45
CA GLY A 219 55.97 5.34 -5.54
C GLY A 219 54.64 5.69 -4.94
N PRO A 220 53.57 5.00 -5.30
CA PRO A 220 52.23 5.28 -4.77
C PRO A 220 52.32 5.41 -3.26
N VAL A 221 51.91 6.56 -2.73
CA VAL A 221 51.97 6.84 -1.29
C VAL A 221 51.28 5.69 -0.58
N GLU A 222 52.02 4.89 0.18
CA GLU A 222 51.52 3.75 0.94
C GLU A 222 50.66 4.25 2.08
N GLY A 223 49.40 4.50 1.80
CA GLY A 223 48.38 4.74 2.83
C GLY A 223 48.01 3.43 3.54
N PRO A 224 47.12 3.47 4.55
CA PRO A 224 46.72 2.28 5.27
C PRO A 224 46.12 1.24 4.31
N LYS A 225 46.60 0.00 4.39
CA LYS A 225 46.04 -1.13 3.62
C LYS A 225 44.59 -1.37 4.05
N PRO A 226 43.70 -1.75 3.12
CA PRO A 226 42.38 -2.21 3.50
C PRO A 226 42.50 -3.32 4.56
N GLN A 227 41.67 -3.28 5.59
CA GLN A 227 41.71 -4.27 6.67
C GLN A 227 40.32 -4.86 6.86
N GLU A 228 40.29 -6.10 7.31
CA GLU A 228 39.05 -6.78 7.67
C GLU A 228 38.31 -6.00 8.75
N SER A 229 36.99 -5.99 8.66
CA SER A 229 36.16 -5.37 9.68
C SER A 229 36.22 -6.15 11.01
N PRO A 230 35.96 -5.50 12.14
CA PRO A 230 35.96 -6.16 13.45
C PRO A 230 34.98 -7.35 13.49
N TRP A 231 35.20 -8.30 14.40
CA TRP A 231 34.40 -9.52 14.51
C TRP A 231 32.90 -9.25 14.73
N GLN A 232 32.53 -8.11 15.34
CA GLN A 232 31.16 -7.66 15.53
C GLN A 232 30.41 -7.45 14.21
N ILE A 233 31.13 -7.21 13.12
CA ILE A 233 30.58 -7.08 11.77
C ILE A 233 30.76 -8.39 11.00
N THR A 234 31.96 -9.00 11.07
CA THR A 234 32.27 -10.19 10.26
C THR A 234 31.46 -11.43 10.67
N VAL A 235 31.21 -11.63 11.96
CA VAL A 235 30.43 -12.79 12.43
C VAL A 235 28.98 -12.73 11.97
N PRO A 236 28.21 -11.62 12.13
CA PRO A 236 26.87 -11.51 11.60
C PRO A 236 26.78 -11.73 10.08
N ILE A 237 27.70 -11.17 9.30
CA ILE A 237 27.66 -11.36 7.85
C ILE A 237 27.99 -12.79 7.43
N LEU A 238 28.87 -13.50 8.15
CA LEU A 238 29.14 -14.92 7.91
C LEU A 238 27.92 -15.80 8.24
N ILE A 239 27.22 -15.51 9.34
CA ILE A 239 25.97 -16.20 9.69
C ILE A 239 24.91 -15.96 8.60
N LEU A 240 24.71 -14.71 8.16
CA LEU A 240 23.79 -14.40 7.07
C LEU A 240 24.19 -15.06 5.75
N GLY A 241 25.50 -15.12 5.47
CA GLY A 241 26.04 -15.85 4.32
C GLY A 241 25.70 -17.34 4.38
N ALA A 242 25.92 -17.99 5.51
CA ALA A 242 25.56 -19.39 5.71
C ALA A 242 24.04 -19.61 5.57
N LEU A 243 23.23 -18.74 6.18
CA LEU A 243 21.76 -18.80 6.05
C LEU A 243 21.31 -18.58 4.60
N SER A 244 22.01 -17.77 3.82
CA SER A 244 21.70 -17.57 2.39
C SER A 244 21.90 -18.84 1.55
N ILE A 245 22.67 -19.80 2.03
CA ILE A 245 22.79 -21.13 1.40
C ILE A 245 21.71 -22.06 1.95
N VAL A 246 21.62 -22.18 3.29
CA VAL A 246 20.84 -23.22 3.94
C VAL A 246 19.33 -22.94 3.90
N ALA A 247 18.91 -21.68 3.93
CA ALA A 247 17.48 -21.32 3.95
C ALA A 247 16.69 -21.83 2.71
N GLY A 248 17.37 -22.21 1.64
CA GLY A 248 16.76 -22.84 0.48
C GLY A 248 16.08 -24.19 0.79
N PHE A 249 16.60 -24.90 1.75
CA PHE A 249 16.04 -26.20 2.16
C PHE A 249 14.73 -26.09 2.94
N LEU A 250 14.30 -24.86 3.30
CA LEU A 250 12.98 -24.63 3.88
C LEU A 250 11.84 -24.88 2.87
N ASN A 251 12.13 -24.87 1.57
CA ASN A 251 11.13 -25.17 0.53
C ASN A 251 11.80 -25.67 -0.77
N ALA A 252 12.54 -26.76 -0.65
CA ALA A 252 13.28 -27.35 -1.77
C ALA A 252 12.38 -28.37 -2.53
N HIS A 253 11.39 -27.90 -3.26
CA HIS A 253 10.44 -28.73 -4.01
C HIS A 253 11.08 -29.80 -4.91
N PRO A 254 12.20 -29.54 -5.62
CA PRO A 254 12.86 -30.60 -6.41
C PRO A 254 13.36 -31.78 -5.56
N LEU A 255 13.52 -31.59 -4.25
CA LEU A 255 13.95 -32.62 -3.30
C LEU A 255 12.80 -33.14 -2.44
N HIS A 256 11.55 -32.79 -2.76
CA HIS A 256 10.35 -33.11 -1.97
C HIS A 256 10.38 -32.60 -0.51
N ILE A 257 11.11 -31.51 -0.26
CA ILE A 257 11.20 -30.83 1.04
C ILE A 257 10.39 -29.55 0.98
N ALA A 258 9.26 -29.47 1.67
CA ALA A 258 8.36 -28.32 1.64
C ALA A 258 7.75 -27.97 3.01
N PRO A 259 8.53 -27.90 4.11
CA PRO A 259 7.99 -27.56 5.44
C PRO A 259 7.40 -26.15 5.51
N LEU A 260 7.91 -25.21 4.71
CA LEU A 260 7.39 -23.85 4.66
C LEU A 260 6.00 -23.80 4.03
N ASP A 261 5.75 -24.55 2.98
CA ASP A 261 4.42 -24.64 2.35
C ASP A 261 3.38 -25.21 3.33
N HIS A 262 3.74 -26.27 4.07
CA HIS A 262 2.88 -26.82 5.11
C HIS A 262 2.60 -25.83 6.23
N PHE A 263 3.59 -25.05 6.63
CA PHE A 263 3.41 -23.99 7.62
C PHE A 263 2.50 -22.86 7.13
N LEU A 264 2.60 -22.49 5.87
CA LEU A 264 1.83 -21.39 5.25
C LEU A 264 0.46 -21.84 4.74
N GLU A 265 0.22 -23.15 4.63
CA GLU A 265 -1.04 -23.70 4.11
C GLU A 265 -2.29 -23.11 4.78
N PRO A 266 -2.39 -22.98 6.12
CA PRO A 266 -3.57 -22.39 6.76
C PRO A 266 -3.85 -20.95 6.33
N VAL A 267 -2.79 -20.17 6.05
CA VAL A 267 -2.90 -18.76 5.62
C VAL A 267 -3.37 -18.68 4.17
N PHE A 268 -2.78 -19.48 3.29
CA PHE A 268 -3.09 -19.47 1.86
C PHE A 268 -4.25 -20.41 1.47
N LYS A 269 -4.72 -21.26 2.39
CA LYS A 269 -5.91 -22.10 2.18
C LYS A 269 -7.15 -21.27 1.88
N PHE A 270 -7.24 -20.06 2.42
CA PHE A 270 -8.31 -19.11 2.08
C PHE A 270 -8.20 -18.61 0.63
N ALA A 271 -7.00 -18.35 0.16
CA ALA A 271 -6.75 -18.03 -1.25
C ALA A 271 -6.93 -19.27 -2.15
N ASN A 272 -6.67 -20.46 -1.62
CA ASN A 272 -6.93 -21.73 -2.26
C ASN A 272 -8.38 -22.19 -2.14
N GLY A 273 -9.12 -21.77 -1.10
CA GLY A 273 -10.57 -22.02 -0.92
C GLY A 273 -11.42 -21.24 -1.92
N ALA A 274 -10.89 -20.16 -2.48
CA ALA A 274 -11.45 -19.57 -3.69
C ALA A 274 -11.39 -20.56 -4.88
N LYS A 275 -10.51 -21.56 -4.85
CA LYS A 275 -10.48 -22.67 -5.83
C LYS A 275 -11.75 -23.52 -5.79
N ASP A 276 -12.24 -23.83 -4.59
CA ASP A 276 -13.43 -24.67 -4.42
C ASP A 276 -14.71 -23.92 -4.79
N VAL A 277 -14.76 -22.61 -4.54
CA VAL A 277 -15.89 -21.76 -4.92
C VAL A 277 -15.92 -21.51 -6.43
N VAL A 278 -14.76 -21.31 -7.03
CA VAL A 278 -14.62 -21.17 -8.50
C VAL A 278 -14.82 -22.52 -9.19
N ALA A 279 -14.37 -23.62 -8.60
CA ALA A 279 -14.58 -24.98 -9.13
C ALA A 279 -16.02 -25.46 -9.01
N ALA A 280 -16.79 -25.00 -8.01
CA ALA A 280 -18.20 -25.32 -7.87
C ALA A 280 -19.11 -24.53 -8.85
N GLY A 281 -18.65 -23.36 -9.34
CA GLY A 281 -19.40 -22.51 -10.28
C GLY A 281 -18.99 -22.63 -11.75
N SER A 282 -17.80 -23.09 -12.04
CA SER A 282 -17.30 -23.35 -13.39
C SER A 282 -16.46 -24.62 -13.40
N LYS A 283 -16.89 -25.62 -14.13
CA LYS A 283 -16.04 -26.77 -14.45
C LYS A 283 -14.83 -26.28 -15.26
N GLY A 284 -13.84 -25.63 -14.63
CA GLY A 284 -12.65 -25.21 -15.34
C GLY A 284 -11.81 -24.07 -14.79
N ALA A 285 -12.16 -23.39 -13.71
CA ALA A 285 -11.37 -22.26 -13.19
C ALA A 285 -10.82 -22.54 -11.77
N GLY A 286 -10.04 -23.56 -11.62
CA GLY A 286 -9.14 -23.75 -10.49
C GLY A 286 -7.71 -23.47 -10.92
N VAL A 287 -6.81 -23.10 -10.01
CA VAL A 287 -5.37 -23.27 -10.24
C VAL A 287 -5.14 -24.78 -10.40
N VAL A 288 -5.39 -25.28 -11.59
CA VAL A 288 -5.10 -26.67 -11.92
C VAL A 288 -3.61 -26.70 -12.17
N GLU A 289 -2.84 -27.21 -11.22
CA GLU A 289 -1.54 -27.75 -11.59
C GLU A 289 -1.83 -28.78 -12.68
N HIS A 290 -1.31 -28.56 -13.87
CA HIS A 290 -1.49 -29.50 -14.96
C HIS A 290 -1.08 -30.90 -14.48
N PRO A 291 -1.93 -31.93 -14.63
CA PRO A 291 -1.51 -33.30 -14.37
C PRO A 291 -0.27 -33.57 -15.23
N GLY A 292 0.88 -33.79 -14.62
CA GLY A 292 2.17 -33.90 -15.31
C GLY A 292 3.13 -32.70 -15.10
N ALA A 293 2.73 -31.63 -14.43
CA ALA A 293 3.60 -30.48 -14.17
C ALA A 293 4.89 -30.86 -13.41
N HIS A 294 4.82 -31.87 -12.53
CA HIS A 294 6.02 -32.39 -11.86
C HIS A 294 7.07 -32.94 -12.81
N GLY A 295 6.67 -33.55 -13.92
CA GLY A 295 7.59 -34.03 -14.97
C GLY A 295 8.26 -32.89 -15.75
N LEU A 296 7.62 -31.70 -15.78
CA LEU A 296 8.14 -30.52 -16.47
C LEU A 296 9.12 -29.70 -15.61
N MET A 297 9.22 -29.97 -14.31
CA MET A 297 10.02 -29.16 -13.38
C MET A 297 11.49 -29.09 -13.78
N TRP A 298 12.12 -30.23 -14.00
CA TRP A 298 13.53 -30.28 -14.41
C TRP A 298 13.80 -29.66 -15.78
N PRO A 299 13.01 -29.96 -16.85
CA PRO A 299 13.15 -29.27 -18.13
C PRO A 299 13.02 -27.75 -18.05
N LEU A 300 12.11 -27.22 -17.21
CA LEU A 300 11.92 -25.78 -17.04
C LEU A 300 13.01 -25.11 -16.17
N MET A 301 13.73 -25.86 -15.36
CA MET A 301 14.90 -25.34 -14.64
C MET A 301 16.14 -25.21 -15.55
N ALA A 302 16.22 -25.98 -16.64
CA ALA A 302 17.37 -25.96 -17.55
C ALA A 302 17.63 -24.57 -18.18
N PRO A 303 16.65 -23.81 -18.70
CA PRO A 303 16.85 -22.43 -19.15
C PRO A 303 17.35 -21.49 -18.06
N GLY A 304 16.90 -21.65 -16.82
CA GLY A 304 17.41 -20.90 -15.66
C GLY A 304 18.90 -21.20 -15.41
N LEU A 305 19.29 -22.46 -15.47
CA LEU A 305 20.69 -22.86 -15.34
C LEU A 305 21.55 -22.36 -16.51
N LEU A 306 21.03 -22.42 -17.73
CA LEU A 306 21.70 -21.85 -18.89
C LEU A 306 21.87 -20.32 -18.75
N ALA A 307 20.86 -19.63 -18.26
CA ALA A 307 20.91 -18.21 -17.97
C ALA A 307 21.96 -17.86 -16.90
N LEU A 308 22.07 -18.67 -15.85
CA LEU A 308 23.12 -18.57 -14.84
C LEU A 308 24.52 -18.70 -15.48
N VAL A 309 24.74 -19.76 -16.25
CA VAL A 309 26.04 -20.03 -16.90
C VAL A 309 26.37 -18.94 -17.92
N ALA A 310 25.43 -18.53 -18.74
CA ALA A 310 25.61 -17.46 -19.72
C ALA A 310 25.88 -16.10 -19.05
N GLY A 311 25.15 -15.76 -17.99
CA GLY A 311 25.34 -14.49 -17.26
C GLY A 311 26.68 -14.45 -16.51
N ALA A 312 26.94 -15.43 -15.65
CA ALA A 312 28.17 -15.47 -14.86
C ALA A 312 29.41 -15.73 -15.75
N GLY A 313 29.30 -16.63 -16.72
CA GLY A 313 30.36 -16.91 -17.70
C GLY A 313 30.66 -15.72 -18.60
N GLY A 314 29.62 -15.00 -19.05
CA GLY A 314 29.76 -13.76 -19.80
C GLY A 314 30.48 -12.67 -18.98
N ALA A 315 30.13 -12.50 -17.71
CA ALA A 315 30.81 -11.57 -16.82
C ALA A 315 32.28 -11.99 -16.58
N PHE A 316 32.53 -13.29 -16.39
CA PHE A 316 33.89 -13.83 -16.27
C PHE A 316 34.74 -13.50 -17.51
N TRP A 317 34.19 -13.80 -18.70
CA TRP A 317 34.88 -13.51 -19.96
C TRP A 317 35.17 -12.02 -20.13
N VAL A 318 34.16 -11.14 -19.92
CA VAL A 318 34.28 -9.69 -20.11
C VAL A 318 35.29 -9.07 -19.11
N TYR A 319 35.17 -9.41 -17.83
CA TYR A 319 35.90 -8.67 -16.77
C TYR A 319 37.20 -9.31 -16.34
N LEU A 320 37.34 -10.65 -16.41
CA LEU A 320 38.54 -11.33 -15.99
C LEU A 320 39.44 -11.71 -17.19
N GLN A 321 38.85 -12.13 -18.32
CA GLN A 321 39.69 -12.47 -19.50
C GLN A 321 39.99 -11.26 -20.38
N GLN A 322 38.97 -10.40 -20.65
CA GLN A 322 39.10 -9.23 -21.53
C GLN A 322 39.38 -7.91 -20.76
N ALA A 323 39.68 -7.97 -19.47
CA ALA A 323 39.96 -6.81 -18.60
C ALA A 323 38.94 -5.66 -18.75
N GLY A 324 37.66 -5.99 -19.05
CA GLY A 324 36.58 -5.03 -19.23
C GLY A 324 36.54 -4.32 -20.59
N GLY A 325 37.37 -4.73 -21.54
CA GLY A 325 37.44 -4.11 -22.89
C GLY A 325 36.07 -3.98 -23.57
N PRO A 326 35.28 -5.07 -23.71
CA PRO A 326 33.92 -4.97 -24.31
C PRO A 326 32.98 -4.04 -23.57
N ALA A 327 33.07 -3.97 -22.23
CA ALA A 327 32.23 -3.09 -21.42
C ALA A 327 32.59 -1.61 -21.60
N LYS A 328 33.85 -1.29 -21.83
CA LYS A 328 34.32 0.07 -22.14
C LYS A 328 33.92 0.53 -23.54
N ALA A 329 33.88 -0.39 -24.51
CA ALA A 329 33.50 -0.10 -25.88
C ALA A 329 31.97 0.09 -26.06
N LEU A 330 31.15 -0.39 -25.13
CA LEU A 330 29.68 -0.31 -25.24
C LEU A 330 29.16 1.14 -25.21
N PRO A 331 29.60 2.03 -24.30
CA PRO A 331 29.22 3.44 -24.29
C PRO A 331 29.58 4.17 -25.59
N GLU A 332 30.71 3.81 -26.21
CA GLU A 332 31.16 4.39 -27.46
C GLU A 332 30.30 3.95 -28.65
N LYS A 333 29.88 2.67 -28.67
CA LYS A 333 29.08 2.10 -29.75
C LYS A 333 27.58 2.46 -29.65
N LEU A 334 27.04 2.57 -28.44
CA LEU A 334 25.62 2.83 -28.18
C LEU A 334 25.45 3.93 -27.12
N PRO A 335 25.92 5.17 -27.39
CA PRO A 335 25.98 6.23 -26.37
C PRO A 335 24.59 6.60 -25.82
N GLY A 336 23.57 6.70 -26.68
CA GLY A 336 22.22 7.06 -26.26
C GLY A 336 21.56 6.00 -25.36
N LEU A 337 21.72 4.71 -25.71
CA LEU A 337 21.18 3.62 -24.89
C LEU A 337 21.93 3.52 -23.56
N HIS A 338 23.26 3.66 -23.59
CA HIS A 338 24.06 3.62 -22.36
C HIS A 338 23.67 4.76 -21.43
N ALA A 339 23.55 6.00 -21.95
CA ALA A 339 23.12 7.15 -21.16
C ALA A 339 21.74 6.92 -20.55
N LEU A 340 20.76 6.49 -21.36
CA LEU A 340 19.39 6.25 -20.89
C LEU A 340 19.33 5.21 -19.74
N VAL A 341 20.07 4.11 -19.87
CA VAL A 341 20.10 3.06 -18.83
C VAL A 341 20.92 3.52 -17.62
N TYR A 342 22.02 4.26 -17.82
CA TYR A 342 22.84 4.81 -16.75
C TYR A 342 22.06 5.85 -15.93
N ASP A 343 21.25 6.69 -16.59
CA ASP A 343 20.31 7.64 -15.99
C ASP A 343 19.00 6.95 -15.55
N LYS A 344 19.04 5.63 -15.33
CA LYS A 344 17.93 4.84 -14.74
C LYS A 344 16.62 4.91 -15.54
N TRP A 345 16.71 4.95 -16.86
CA TRP A 345 15.57 5.13 -17.78
C TRP A 345 14.84 6.45 -17.60
N ARG A 346 15.44 7.41 -16.91
CA ARG A 346 14.87 8.71 -16.54
C ARG A 346 13.55 8.58 -15.79
N VAL A 347 13.43 7.54 -14.99
CA VAL A 347 12.22 7.31 -14.19
C VAL A 347 12.08 8.36 -13.11
N ASP A 348 13.20 8.73 -12.46
CA ASP A 348 13.22 9.76 -11.42
C ASP A 348 12.77 11.11 -12.00
N GLU A 349 13.32 11.53 -13.15
CA GLU A 349 12.98 12.76 -13.83
C GLU A 349 11.52 12.77 -14.31
N PHE A 350 11.03 11.64 -14.84
CA PHE A 350 9.62 11.50 -15.19
C PHE A 350 8.70 11.71 -13.99
N TYR A 351 9.05 11.15 -12.82
CA TYR A 351 8.27 11.35 -11.59
C TYR A 351 8.34 12.81 -11.11
N GLU A 352 9.53 13.43 -11.15
CA GLU A 352 9.71 14.82 -10.75
C GLU A 352 8.91 15.77 -11.64
N GLU A 353 9.01 15.62 -12.95
CA GLU A 353 8.33 16.51 -13.90
C GLU A 353 6.82 16.29 -13.96
N THR A 354 6.34 15.03 -13.84
CA THR A 354 4.92 14.74 -14.02
C THR A 354 4.16 14.68 -12.69
N ILE A 355 4.56 13.81 -11.76
CA ILE A 355 3.79 13.53 -10.55
C ILE A 355 4.06 14.61 -9.50
N ILE A 356 5.34 14.88 -9.20
CA ILE A 356 5.71 15.88 -8.20
C ILE A 356 5.31 17.27 -8.71
N GLY A 357 5.62 17.60 -9.97
CA GLY A 357 5.21 18.86 -10.59
C GLY A 357 3.70 19.06 -10.63
N ALA A 358 2.91 18.00 -10.82
CA ALA A 358 1.45 18.09 -10.70
C ALA A 358 0.98 18.34 -9.25
N VAL A 359 1.63 17.71 -8.28
CA VAL A 359 1.34 17.95 -6.85
C VAL A 359 1.72 19.37 -6.45
N ASP A 360 2.87 19.86 -6.90
CA ASP A 360 3.33 21.23 -6.63
C ASP A 360 2.37 22.25 -7.28
N SER A 361 1.95 22.02 -8.52
CA SER A 361 0.96 22.85 -9.19
C SER A 361 -0.39 22.86 -8.45
N LEU A 362 -0.81 21.71 -7.91
CA LEU A 362 -2.02 21.61 -7.08
C LEU A 362 -1.85 22.37 -5.75
N ALA A 363 -0.67 22.27 -5.13
CA ALA A 363 -0.35 23.00 -3.92
C ALA A 363 -0.34 24.51 -4.14
N GLU A 364 0.26 24.98 -5.23
CA GLU A 364 0.21 26.41 -5.63
C GLU A 364 -1.23 26.87 -5.89
N PHE A 365 -2.00 26.07 -6.62
CA PHE A 365 -3.42 26.36 -6.81
C PHE A 365 -4.17 26.47 -5.48
N ALA A 366 -3.93 25.55 -4.53
CA ALA A 366 -4.56 25.57 -3.22
C ALA A 366 -4.20 26.85 -2.43
N VAL A 367 -2.93 27.29 -2.49
CA VAL A 367 -2.48 28.54 -1.86
C VAL A 367 -3.15 29.76 -2.49
N VAL A 368 -3.25 29.80 -3.82
CA VAL A 368 -3.93 30.89 -4.53
C VAL A 368 -5.42 30.89 -4.22
N PHE A 369 -6.04 29.70 -4.21
CA PHE A 369 -7.44 29.54 -3.85
C PHE A 369 -7.72 30.02 -2.42
N ASP A 370 -6.89 29.61 -1.45
CA ASP A 370 -7.01 30.01 -0.05
C ASP A 370 -6.93 31.55 0.08
N ARG A 371 -5.92 32.14 -0.54
CA ARG A 371 -5.71 33.61 -0.49
C ARG A 371 -6.85 34.40 -1.14
N ILE A 372 -7.36 33.95 -2.28
CA ILE A 372 -8.38 34.70 -3.03
C ILE A 372 -9.78 34.38 -2.49
N VAL A 373 -10.11 33.09 -2.33
CA VAL A 373 -11.48 32.67 -1.99
C VAL A 373 -11.69 32.71 -0.49
N VAL A 374 -10.83 32.04 0.29
CA VAL A 374 -11.04 31.93 1.75
C VAL A 374 -10.76 33.29 2.41
N ASP A 375 -9.55 33.82 2.27
CA ASP A 375 -9.17 35.06 2.91
C ASP A 375 -9.77 36.30 2.20
N GLY A 376 -9.77 36.31 0.87
CA GLY A 376 -10.25 37.44 0.08
C GLY A 376 -11.76 37.58 0.10
N ILE A 377 -12.47 36.53 -0.30
CA ILE A 377 -13.94 36.59 -0.46
C ILE A 377 -14.62 36.22 0.84
N VAL A 378 -14.41 35.01 1.35
CA VAL A 378 -15.17 34.50 2.50
C VAL A 378 -14.90 35.33 3.75
N ALA A 379 -13.65 35.50 4.13
CA ALA A 379 -13.31 36.23 5.36
C ALA A 379 -13.67 37.73 5.27
N ARG A 380 -13.31 38.41 4.19
CA ARG A 380 -13.57 39.85 4.02
C ARG A 380 -15.05 40.15 3.81
N VAL A 381 -15.76 39.35 3.00
CA VAL A 381 -17.21 39.54 2.83
C VAL A 381 -17.95 39.28 4.13
N THR A 382 -17.57 38.22 4.86
CA THR A 382 -18.15 37.95 6.18
C THR A 382 -17.89 39.08 7.17
N ALA A 383 -16.66 39.56 7.23
CA ALA A 383 -16.30 40.71 8.07
C ALA A 383 -17.07 41.98 7.67
N PHE A 384 -17.23 42.25 6.38
CA PHE A 384 -18.04 43.35 5.88
C PHE A 384 -19.50 43.23 6.28
N VAL A 385 -20.11 42.04 6.08
CA VAL A 385 -21.51 41.81 6.47
C VAL A 385 -21.70 41.99 7.96
N VAL A 386 -20.80 41.45 8.80
CA VAL A 386 -20.85 41.64 10.25
C VAL A 386 -20.70 43.11 10.63
N ALA A 387 -19.75 43.82 10.02
CA ALA A 387 -19.54 45.24 10.26
C ALA A 387 -20.74 46.10 9.81
N ALA A 388 -21.27 45.83 8.63
CA ALA A 388 -22.45 46.51 8.09
C ALA A 388 -23.69 46.27 8.98
N THR A 389 -23.91 45.00 9.38
CA THR A 389 -25.00 44.61 10.28
C THR A 389 -24.82 45.28 11.65
N GLY A 390 -23.59 45.26 12.20
CA GLY A 390 -23.27 45.92 13.46
C GLY A 390 -23.52 47.44 13.39
N THR A 391 -23.16 48.08 12.27
CA THR A 391 -23.43 49.50 12.03
C THR A 391 -24.91 49.79 11.92
N GLY A 392 -25.65 48.94 11.24
CA GLY A 392 -27.11 49.01 11.16
C GLY A 392 -27.78 48.86 12.51
N LEU A 393 -27.38 47.85 13.29
CA LEU A 393 -27.89 47.62 14.63
C LEU A 393 -27.55 48.78 15.58
N ARG A 394 -26.37 49.39 15.44
CA ARG A 394 -25.98 50.56 16.24
C ARG A 394 -26.91 51.76 16.02
N ARG A 395 -27.50 51.90 14.82
CA ARG A 395 -28.51 52.94 14.53
C ARG A 395 -29.84 52.67 15.21
N LEU A 396 -30.14 51.39 15.57
CA LEU A 396 -31.32 51.03 16.35
C LEU A 396 -31.13 51.29 17.86
N GLN A 397 -29.93 51.57 18.31
CA GLN A 397 -29.66 51.97 19.69
C GLN A 397 -30.13 53.40 19.92
N THR A 398 -31.37 53.56 20.31
CA THR A 398 -31.99 54.87 20.54
C THR A 398 -31.59 55.50 21.88
N GLY A 399 -30.91 54.77 22.76
CA GLY A 399 -30.57 55.22 24.14
C GLY A 399 -31.78 55.23 25.09
N HIS A 400 -32.97 54.95 24.61
CA HIS A 400 -34.18 54.94 25.45
C HIS A 400 -34.36 53.57 26.13
N VAL A 401 -34.18 53.49 27.45
CA VAL A 401 -34.30 52.23 28.23
C VAL A 401 -35.67 51.57 28.06
N GLN A 402 -36.71 52.37 27.88
CA GLN A 402 -38.09 51.89 27.64
C GLN A 402 -38.23 51.11 26.32
N ALA A 403 -37.53 51.54 25.26
CA ALA A 403 -37.51 50.82 23.97
C ALA A 403 -36.84 49.46 24.09
N TYR A 404 -35.73 49.37 24.83
CA TYR A 404 -35.05 48.08 25.06
C TYR A 404 -35.89 47.13 25.93
N ALA A 405 -36.54 47.68 26.97
CA ALA A 405 -37.45 46.88 27.80
C ALA A 405 -38.61 46.32 26.96
N ALA A 406 -39.21 47.12 26.09
CA ALA A 406 -40.28 46.65 25.18
C ALA A 406 -39.81 45.54 24.22
N VAL A 407 -38.61 45.68 23.60
CA VAL A 407 -38.05 44.63 22.72
C VAL A 407 -37.73 43.37 23.52
N MET A 408 -37.21 43.48 24.75
CA MET A 408 -36.93 42.35 25.62
C MET A 408 -38.22 41.60 25.99
N VAL A 409 -39.28 42.31 26.35
CA VAL A 409 -40.58 41.70 26.65
C VAL A 409 -41.16 40.95 25.44
N VAL A 410 -41.09 41.57 24.26
CA VAL A 410 -41.52 40.93 23.02
C VAL A 410 -40.67 39.70 22.70
N GLY A 411 -39.34 39.77 22.90
CA GLY A 411 -38.39 38.66 22.68
C GLY A 411 -38.67 37.48 23.62
N VAL A 412 -38.83 37.75 24.91
CA VAL A 412 -39.18 36.75 25.92
C VAL A 412 -40.56 36.14 25.62
N GLY A 413 -41.51 36.96 25.21
CA GLY A 413 -42.86 36.50 24.80
C GLY A 413 -42.80 35.55 23.59
N ARG A 414 -41.98 35.86 22.58
CA ARG A 414 -41.80 35.00 21.43
C ARG A 414 -41.05 33.70 21.77
N LEU A 415 -40.01 33.77 22.60
CA LEU A 415 -39.29 32.60 23.10
C LEU A 415 -40.26 31.69 23.90
N GLY A 416 -41.02 32.25 24.84
CA GLY A 416 -42.05 31.55 25.59
C GLY A 416 -43.09 30.89 24.66
N TRP A 417 -43.49 31.62 23.63
CA TRP A 417 -44.41 31.09 22.61
C TRP A 417 -43.82 29.89 21.86
N PHE A 418 -42.50 29.85 21.55
CA PHE A 418 -41.85 28.74 20.89
C PHE A 418 -41.74 27.51 21.80
N PHE A 419 -41.41 27.66 23.07
CA PHE A 419 -41.32 26.55 24.02
C PHE A 419 -42.67 25.98 24.47
N VAL A 420 -43.75 26.70 24.28
CA VAL A 420 -45.11 26.26 24.63
C VAL A 420 -45.75 25.38 23.53
N ALA A 421 -45.08 25.16 22.38
CA ALA A 421 -45.61 24.26 21.37
C ALA A 421 -45.61 22.79 21.86
N PRO A 422 -46.73 22.07 21.80
CA PRO A 422 -46.76 20.66 22.23
C PRO A 422 -45.93 19.80 21.31
N HIS A 423 -45.24 18.79 21.86
CA HIS A 423 -44.43 17.85 21.10
C HIS A 423 -45.17 16.52 20.96
N ALA A 424 -45.61 16.17 19.75
CA ALA A 424 -46.23 14.89 19.46
C ALA A 424 -45.16 13.81 19.24
N THR A 425 -44.47 13.39 20.32
CA THR A 425 -43.52 12.28 20.30
C THR A 425 -44.18 11.00 20.78
N THR A 426 -43.86 9.88 20.15
CA THR A 426 -44.46 8.57 20.43
C THR A 426 -43.38 7.53 20.69
N THR A 427 -43.63 6.62 21.61
CA THR A 427 -42.86 5.41 21.83
C THR A 427 -43.70 4.20 21.47
N VAL A 428 -43.20 3.28 20.67
CA VAL A 428 -43.90 2.07 20.26
C VAL A 428 -43.25 0.86 20.94
N LYS A 429 -44.06 0.08 21.67
CA LYS A 429 -43.66 -1.19 22.26
C LYS A 429 -44.41 -2.33 21.60
N PRO A 430 -43.71 -3.30 20.96
CA PRO A 430 -44.37 -4.50 20.44
C PRO A 430 -44.70 -5.45 21.59
N ASP A 431 -45.88 -6.08 21.53
CA ASP A 431 -46.22 -7.24 22.32
C ASP A 431 -46.16 -8.47 21.41
N GLU A 432 -45.09 -9.24 21.55
CA GLU A 432 -44.83 -10.38 20.69
C GLU A 432 -45.81 -11.53 20.87
N ALA A 433 -46.42 -11.66 22.06
CA ALA A 433 -47.36 -12.74 22.38
C ALA A 433 -48.70 -12.57 21.66
N THR A 434 -49.22 -11.35 21.57
CA THR A 434 -50.51 -11.05 20.96
C THR A 434 -50.42 -10.48 19.55
N GLY A 435 -49.21 -10.03 19.13
CA GLY A 435 -49.03 -9.34 17.85
C GLY A 435 -49.62 -7.94 17.84
N SER A 436 -49.82 -7.36 19.01
CA SER A 436 -50.27 -6.00 19.20
C SER A 436 -49.13 -5.04 19.43
N TYR A 437 -49.33 -3.78 19.12
CA TYR A 437 -48.38 -2.69 19.33
C TYR A 437 -48.97 -1.68 20.26
N GLN A 438 -48.33 -1.40 21.38
CA GLN A 438 -48.70 -0.33 22.27
C GLN A 438 -47.95 0.95 21.91
N ILE A 439 -48.66 1.95 21.45
CA ILE A 439 -48.09 3.26 21.12
C ILE A 439 -48.39 4.19 22.31
N THR A 440 -47.36 4.76 22.88
CA THR A 440 -47.51 5.70 24.01
C THR A 440 -47.01 7.07 23.59
N ALA A 441 -47.83 8.08 23.76
CA ALA A 441 -47.44 9.48 23.56
C ALA A 441 -46.62 10.01 24.73
N ALA A 442 -45.67 10.90 24.44
CA ALA A 442 -44.88 11.53 25.48
C ALA A 442 -45.75 12.43 26.39
N PRO A 443 -45.57 12.36 27.72
CA PRO A 443 -46.31 13.22 28.65
C PRO A 443 -45.84 14.67 28.57
N GLY A 444 -46.76 15.60 28.83
CA GLY A 444 -46.46 17.01 28.92
C GLY A 444 -47.45 17.74 29.82
N LEU A 445 -47.15 18.96 30.22
CA LEU A 445 -47.99 19.74 31.12
C LEU A 445 -49.35 20.08 30.43
N GLY A 446 -50.43 19.51 30.96
CA GLY A 446 -51.79 19.72 30.42
C GLY A 446 -51.99 19.13 29.03
N TYR A 447 -51.24 18.10 28.66
CA TYR A 447 -51.40 17.43 27.37
C TYR A 447 -52.67 16.59 27.39
N GLN A 448 -53.44 16.68 26.31
CA GLN A 448 -54.57 15.85 25.93
C GLN A 448 -54.30 15.25 24.56
N TYR A 449 -54.72 14.05 24.35
CA TYR A 449 -54.39 13.23 23.20
C TYR A 449 -55.65 12.87 22.38
N ARG A 450 -55.45 12.75 21.09
CA ARG A 450 -56.46 12.26 20.18
C ARG A 450 -55.82 11.39 19.12
N TRP A 451 -56.33 10.19 18.95
CA TRP A 451 -55.74 9.17 18.10
C TRP A 451 -56.54 9.03 16.80
N ASP A 452 -55.87 8.69 15.75
CA ASP A 452 -56.39 8.22 14.47
C ASP A 452 -55.87 6.80 14.30
N SER A 453 -56.66 5.81 14.69
CA SER A 453 -56.20 4.42 14.79
C SER A 453 -56.24 3.69 13.44
N ASP A 454 -56.96 4.19 12.46
CA ASP A 454 -57.06 3.60 11.11
C ASP A 454 -56.19 4.30 10.07
N GLY A 455 -55.68 5.48 10.39
CA GLY A 455 -54.73 6.24 9.57
C GLY A 455 -55.35 6.94 8.36
N ASP A 456 -56.64 7.21 8.42
CA ASP A 456 -57.39 7.91 7.37
C ASP A 456 -57.16 9.44 7.40
N GLY A 457 -56.43 9.95 8.42
CA GLY A 457 -56.13 11.36 8.66
C GLY A 457 -57.19 12.09 9.46
N LYS A 458 -58.23 11.39 9.94
CA LYS A 458 -59.26 11.92 10.85
C LYS A 458 -59.13 11.22 12.20
N PRO A 459 -59.18 11.94 13.31
CA PRO A 459 -59.14 11.32 14.64
C PRO A 459 -60.42 10.49 14.90
N ASP A 460 -60.26 9.36 15.60
CA ASP A 460 -61.37 8.46 15.99
C ASP A 460 -62.39 9.10 16.93
N SER A 461 -62.01 10.21 17.56
CA SER A 461 -62.89 10.98 18.48
C SER A 461 -62.78 12.47 18.20
N ASP A 462 -63.92 13.18 18.27
CA ASP A 462 -63.95 14.63 18.16
C ASP A 462 -63.37 15.34 19.40
N GLN A 463 -63.27 14.63 20.53
CA GLN A 463 -62.83 15.20 21.80
C GLN A 463 -61.40 14.72 22.14
N PHE A 464 -60.56 15.62 22.67
CA PHE A 464 -59.26 15.27 23.24
C PHE A 464 -59.44 14.62 24.62
N GLY A 465 -58.80 13.45 24.81
CA GLY A 465 -58.83 12.69 26.05
C GLY A 465 -57.50 12.67 26.79
N ALA A 466 -57.50 12.07 27.96
CA ALA A 466 -56.30 11.88 28.77
C ALA A 466 -55.50 10.59 28.40
N GLU A 467 -56.04 9.77 27.49
CA GLU A 467 -55.44 8.49 27.13
C GLU A 467 -54.20 8.69 26.25
N ALA A 468 -53.06 8.56 26.89
CA ALA A 468 -51.73 8.73 26.25
C ALA A 468 -51.29 7.48 25.49
N SER A 469 -52.02 6.36 25.50
CA SER A 469 -51.65 5.11 24.86
C SER A 469 -52.75 4.55 23.98
N LEU A 470 -52.35 3.99 22.84
CA LEU A 470 -53.21 3.29 21.89
C LEU A 470 -52.63 1.89 21.63
N SER A 471 -53.49 0.87 21.67
CA SER A 471 -53.10 -0.51 21.28
C SER A 471 -53.65 -0.84 19.90
N VAL A 472 -52.75 -1.27 19.00
CA VAL A 472 -53.11 -1.60 17.62
C VAL A 472 -52.64 -3.01 17.31
N SER A 473 -53.53 -3.89 16.87
CA SER A 473 -53.18 -5.23 16.40
C SER A 473 -52.93 -5.22 14.88
N LEU A 474 -51.89 -5.94 14.44
CA LEU A 474 -51.51 -6.08 13.04
C LEU A 474 -51.40 -7.54 12.66
N GLU A 475 -51.92 -7.92 11.51
CA GLU A 475 -51.70 -9.23 10.91
C GLU A 475 -50.30 -9.31 10.29
N ARG A 476 -49.75 -10.51 10.11
CA ARG A 476 -48.41 -10.71 9.50
C ARG A 476 -48.39 -10.19 8.06
N GLY A 477 -47.43 -9.31 7.79
CA GLY A 477 -47.29 -8.64 6.49
C GLY A 477 -48.15 -7.40 6.29
N GLN A 478 -48.89 -7.00 7.31
CA GLN A 478 -49.75 -5.81 7.27
C GLN A 478 -48.95 -4.55 7.67
N GLN A 479 -49.26 -3.47 7.00
CA GLN A 479 -48.77 -2.13 7.32
C GLN A 479 -49.97 -1.25 7.68
N LYS A 480 -49.87 -0.49 8.77
CA LYS A 480 -50.90 0.43 9.21
C LYS A 480 -50.31 1.76 9.63
N LYS A 481 -50.97 2.84 9.23
CA LYS A 481 -50.60 4.18 9.70
C LYS A 481 -51.49 4.53 10.88
N VAL A 482 -50.92 5.23 11.85
CA VAL A 482 -51.63 5.69 13.05
C VAL A 482 -51.26 7.15 13.26
N GLY A 483 -52.24 8.01 13.43
CA GLY A 483 -52.07 9.42 13.70
C GLY A 483 -52.18 9.72 15.21
N LEU A 484 -51.43 10.67 15.67
CA LEU A 484 -51.51 11.26 17.02
C LEU A 484 -51.62 12.77 16.92
N GLU A 485 -52.62 13.31 17.54
CA GLU A 485 -52.76 14.74 17.80
C GLU A 485 -52.61 15.00 19.29
N VAL A 486 -51.71 15.92 19.65
CA VAL A 486 -51.47 16.32 21.03
C VAL A 486 -51.87 17.78 21.19
N LYS A 487 -52.76 18.05 22.12
CA LYS A 487 -53.21 19.38 22.50
C LYS A 487 -52.63 19.74 23.88
N ASN A 488 -52.08 20.94 24.05
CA ASN A 488 -51.63 21.40 25.35
C ASN A 488 -52.66 22.28 26.05
N ALA A 489 -52.33 22.72 27.30
CA ALA A 489 -53.17 23.61 28.09
C ALA A 489 -53.45 24.99 27.44
N PHE A 490 -52.70 25.33 26.40
CA PHE A 490 -52.85 26.60 25.65
C PHE A 490 -53.62 26.37 24.31
N GLU A 491 -54.33 25.24 24.20
CA GLU A 491 -55.12 24.86 23.04
C GLU A 491 -54.34 24.69 21.73
N ARG A 492 -53.02 24.63 21.81
CA ARG A 492 -52.19 24.34 20.63
C ARG A 492 -52.17 22.84 20.33
N VAL A 493 -52.26 22.51 19.06
CA VAL A 493 -52.28 21.13 18.59
C VAL A 493 -51.04 20.86 17.75
N SER A 494 -50.36 19.76 18.03
CA SER A 494 -49.31 19.19 17.19
C SER A 494 -49.74 17.81 16.72
N LYS A 495 -49.41 17.47 15.47
CA LYS A 495 -49.81 16.21 14.84
C LYS A 495 -48.58 15.41 14.46
N LYS A 496 -48.65 14.08 14.61
CA LYS A 496 -47.65 13.14 14.17
C LYS A 496 -48.33 11.88 13.60
N GLN A 497 -47.78 11.35 12.52
CA GLN A 497 -48.17 10.07 11.95
C GLN A 497 -47.06 9.04 12.15
N VAL A 498 -47.42 7.84 12.57
CA VAL A 498 -46.52 6.71 12.79
C VAL A 498 -46.96 5.56 11.90
N THR A 499 -46.05 4.98 11.16
CA THR A 499 -46.33 3.81 10.32
C THR A 499 -45.80 2.56 11.02
N LEU A 500 -46.69 1.62 11.28
CA LEU A 500 -46.41 0.32 11.88
C LEU A 500 -46.35 -0.73 10.78
N PHE A 501 -45.40 -1.66 10.88
CA PHE A 501 -45.28 -2.78 9.94
C PHE A 501 -44.96 -4.06 10.69
N ARG A 502 -45.69 -5.16 10.43
CA ARG A 502 -45.42 -6.48 10.95
C ARG A 502 -44.83 -7.36 9.85
N PRO A 503 -43.54 -7.80 9.94
CA PRO A 503 -42.92 -8.62 8.90
C PRO A 503 -43.59 -10.00 8.75
N LYS A 504 -43.52 -10.58 7.55
CA LYS A 504 -44.09 -11.90 7.22
C LYS A 504 -43.32 -13.09 7.81
N VAL A 505 -42.09 -12.89 8.31
CA VAL A 505 -41.19 -13.95 8.77
C VAL A 505 -41.28 -14.13 10.28
N ASP A 506 -41.23 -15.38 10.76
CA ASP A 506 -41.25 -15.72 12.19
C ASP A 506 -40.00 -15.20 12.89
N ALA A 507 -40.19 -14.24 13.78
CA ALA A 507 -39.12 -13.64 14.60
C ALA A 507 -38.55 -14.58 15.68
N SER A 508 -38.94 -15.86 15.73
CA SER A 508 -38.37 -16.85 16.67
C SER A 508 -36.94 -17.31 16.32
N LYS A 509 -36.40 -16.88 15.18
CA LYS A 509 -35.00 -17.20 14.74
C LYS A 509 -34.08 -16.01 14.54
N GLU A 510 -34.60 -14.79 14.54
CA GLU A 510 -33.77 -13.57 14.49
C GLU A 510 -34.49 -12.53 15.37
N GLY A 511 -33.76 -11.90 16.30
CA GLY A 511 -34.29 -11.04 17.37
C GLY A 511 -35.28 -9.95 16.93
N PRO A 512 -35.93 -9.22 17.85
CA PRO A 512 -37.17 -8.44 17.62
C PRO A 512 -36.95 -7.34 16.60
N GLY A 513 -37.50 -7.55 15.41
CA GLY A 513 -37.35 -6.64 14.28
C GLY A 513 -38.62 -5.85 13.96
N VAL A 514 -39.00 -4.86 14.75
CA VAL A 514 -39.86 -3.78 14.27
C VAL A 514 -39.02 -2.58 13.90
N ILE A 515 -38.88 -2.31 12.62
CA ILE A 515 -38.22 -1.09 12.14
C ILE A 515 -39.31 0.00 12.07
N GLN A 516 -39.21 0.97 12.97
CA GLN A 516 -40.01 2.18 12.88
C GLN A 516 -39.36 3.09 11.83
N ILE A 517 -40.06 3.39 10.75
CA ILE A 517 -39.57 4.28 9.71
C ILE A 517 -40.08 5.69 10.00
N GLU A 518 -39.22 6.59 10.43
CA GLU A 518 -39.54 8.01 10.59
C GLU A 518 -39.02 8.80 9.39
N GLN A 519 -39.82 9.72 8.89
CA GLN A 519 -39.38 10.69 7.89
C GLN A 519 -38.80 11.91 8.63
N GLY A 520 -37.48 12.12 8.47
CA GLY A 520 -36.77 13.29 9.05
C GLY A 520 -37.24 14.59 8.40
N PRO A 521 -36.91 15.74 9.00
CA PRO A 521 -37.22 17.06 8.43
C PRO A 521 -36.59 17.31 7.06
N ASP A 522 -35.65 16.49 6.65
CA ASP A 522 -34.96 16.46 5.36
C ASP A 522 -35.61 15.56 4.30
N GLY A 523 -36.76 14.97 4.64
CA GLY A 523 -37.51 14.07 3.75
C GLY A 523 -36.96 12.65 3.64
N GLN A 524 -35.81 12.32 4.30
CA GLN A 524 -35.24 10.99 4.27
C GLN A 524 -35.89 10.04 5.27
N LEU A 525 -36.13 8.80 4.85
CA LEU A 525 -36.63 7.72 5.70
C LEU A 525 -35.52 7.13 6.56
N ARG A 526 -35.64 7.19 7.88
CA ARG A 526 -34.68 6.63 8.84
C ARG A 526 -35.33 5.50 9.63
N GLY A 527 -34.70 4.34 9.67
CA GLY A 527 -35.16 3.22 10.50
C GLY A 527 -34.70 3.38 11.95
N VAL A 528 -35.62 3.32 12.91
CA VAL A 528 -35.31 3.36 14.35
C VAL A 528 -35.78 2.04 14.97
N MET A 529 -34.88 1.38 15.71
CA MET A 529 -35.26 0.19 16.49
C MET A 529 -35.86 0.59 17.84
N PRO A 530 -36.90 -0.09 18.29
CA PRO A 530 -37.51 0.16 19.60
C PRO A 530 -36.51 -0.07 20.73
N GLY A 531 -36.32 0.93 21.59
CA GLY A 531 -35.46 0.85 22.77
C GLY A 531 -34.06 1.46 22.64
N GLN A 532 -33.69 1.98 21.49
CA GLN A 532 -32.45 2.74 21.34
C GLN A 532 -32.73 4.17 20.86
N ASN A 533 -32.38 5.16 21.68
CA ASN A 533 -32.54 6.58 21.37
C ASN A 533 -31.51 7.12 20.38
N LYS A 534 -30.91 6.28 19.54
CA LYS A 534 -29.96 6.70 18.48
C LYS A 534 -30.42 6.16 17.13
N PRO A 535 -30.45 7.00 16.08
CA PRO A 535 -30.69 6.56 14.72
C PRO A 535 -29.60 5.56 14.32
N LEU A 536 -29.93 4.49 13.63
CA LEU A 536 -28.99 3.60 12.97
C LEU A 536 -28.32 4.37 11.83
N GLU A 537 -27.16 4.95 12.10
CA GLU A 537 -26.26 5.33 11.02
C GLU A 537 -25.79 4.03 10.35
N LEU A 538 -26.10 3.86 9.09
CA LEU A 538 -25.48 2.86 8.24
C LEU A 538 -23.95 3.07 8.33
N ARG A 539 -23.26 2.20 9.05
CA ARG A 539 -21.81 2.23 9.17
C ARG A 539 -21.21 2.23 7.77
N ARG A 540 -20.55 3.31 7.42
CA ARG A 540 -19.52 3.27 6.38
C ARG A 540 -18.49 2.22 6.79
N PRO A 541 -17.95 1.42 5.85
CA PRO A 541 -16.89 0.49 6.17
C PRO A 541 -15.74 1.27 6.85
N PRO A 542 -15.06 0.67 7.84
CA PRO A 542 -13.97 1.33 8.55
C PRO A 542 -12.90 1.76 7.56
N ALA A 543 -12.43 3.00 7.69
CA ALA A 543 -11.27 3.47 6.96
C ALA A 543 -10.08 2.54 7.24
N PRO A 544 -9.23 2.24 6.25
CA PRO A 544 -8.06 1.42 6.45
C PRO A 544 -7.18 2.04 7.55
N PRO A 545 -6.51 1.23 8.38
CA PRO A 545 -5.66 1.73 9.45
C PRO A 545 -4.56 2.62 8.87
N PRO A 546 -4.16 3.70 9.56
CA PRO A 546 -3.05 4.54 9.12
C PRO A 546 -1.79 3.68 9.04
N GLY A 547 -1.09 3.77 7.92
CA GLY A 547 0.19 3.12 7.71
C GLY A 547 1.21 3.53 8.77
N PRO A 548 2.17 2.66 9.14
CA PRO A 548 3.20 2.99 10.12
C PRO A 548 4.19 3.99 9.50
N GLY A 549 4.20 5.23 9.97
CA GLY A 549 5.17 6.22 9.53
C GLY A 549 4.75 7.68 9.70
N GLY A 550 4.18 8.04 10.86
CA GLY A 550 4.13 9.45 11.27
C GLY A 550 5.42 9.82 12.03
N PRO A 551 6.02 11.00 11.79
CA PRO A 551 7.18 11.43 12.57
C PRO A 551 6.80 11.68 14.04
N PRO A 552 7.75 11.52 14.99
CA PRO A 552 7.47 11.70 16.41
C PRO A 552 7.12 13.16 16.73
N PRO A 553 6.26 13.41 17.72
CA PRO A 553 5.89 14.76 18.13
C PRO A 553 7.08 15.45 18.81
N GLY A 554 7.61 16.52 18.23
CA GLY A 554 8.63 17.31 18.93
C GLY A 554 9.54 18.22 18.11
N LEU A 555 9.39 18.38 16.82
CA LEU A 555 10.20 19.35 16.06
C LEU A 555 9.34 20.58 15.68
N ARG A 556 9.42 21.61 16.52
CA ARG A 556 9.01 22.97 16.13
C ARG A 556 9.99 23.48 15.07
N MET A 557 9.51 23.69 13.87
CA MET A 557 10.23 24.46 12.86
C MET A 557 10.20 25.93 13.24
N ALA A 558 11.37 26.55 13.25
CA ALA A 558 11.52 28.00 13.41
C ALA A 558 11.00 28.70 12.13
N PRO A 559 10.44 29.91 12.23
CA PRO A 559 10.01 30.67 11.07
C PRO A 559 11.22 31.17 10.27
N PRO A 560 11.10 31.34 8.95
CA PRO A 560 12.16 31.89 8.12
C PRO A 560 12.42 33.39 8.47
N PRO A 561 13.65 33.86 8.34
CA PRO A 561 13.99 35.26 8.56
C PRO A 561 13.39 36.19 7.48
N PRO A 562 13.30 37.52 7.75
CA PRO A 562 12.48 38.48 7.03
C PRO A 562 12.88 38.71 5.57
#